data_d54b41a136a3b6a82077942a5fcadac3
#
_entry.id   d54b41a136a3b6a82077942a5fcadac3
#
_cell.length_a   1.000
_cell.length_b   1.000
_cell.length_c   1.000
_cell.angle_alpha   90.00
_cell.angle_beta   90.00
_cell.angle_gamma   90.00
#
_symmetry.space_group_name_H-M   'P 1'
#
loop_
_entity.id
_entity.type
_entity.pdbx_description
1 polymer ?
#
loop_
_entity_poly.entity_id
_entity_poly.type
_entity_poly.pdbx_seq_one_letter_code
_entity_poly.pdbx_strand_id
1 'polypeptide(L)'
;MVHLFARGDGPYAEAAYGHLREVWQRCHDVLGMTVPLEQSGLPVTLPVALGDLARDPGGGELVVAAQQHPDVLYQAILRRFATMINLSTVLSPGALGADAPGWGELYRLWRSVAGPWSGLLLGAAYLFLGKIELSGSADPRVAEGVALDLPITGPGGWWHDGVLTTGSFALWEPGLHGSDGRPERSFLILARPDHDDRLSDWTWSNGVPVMPPLGHHLRHAAAVRHQLRVWHEADDMRRVQQRLNTAGPSDLPEIQADIAYWRAALRDMRLSMKNTEAAMRQALGSDARGSAGPLADDLALVTWLRRGLKNELATLEIADDRARTLTGLQRTSHPTGECQPMPNPRDVFVIHGRDDQARRALWSFLQAIDLHPLDWEEIVQETGRPSPYMGEVLEKAFHTNQAAVVLMTPDDGAILHESLRDKSDRAFESQLTGQVRPNVLLEAGMALGLQRDRTVVIEIGMLRSISDLAGINTIHFDGTVVSLHKIAQRLRAAGCAVNTTGTDWLDVSRFKDLAAYDRTF
;
A
#
# COMPACT_ATOMS: atom_id res chain seq x y z
N MET A 1 -16.66 -2.12 28.99
CA MET A 1 -16.30 -0.90 28.23
C MET A 1 -16.56 -1.15 26.75
N VAL A 2 -16.95 -0.12 26.01
CA VAL A 2 -17.24 -0.24 24.57
C VAL A 2 -16.66 0.94 23.82
N HIS A 3 -16.11 0.69 22.62
CA HIS A 3 -15.74 1.71 21.67
C HIS A 3 -16.51 1.50 20.38
N LEU A 4 -17.24 2.52 19.93
CA LEU A 4 -17.87 2.58 18.60
C LEU A 4 -17.06 3.53 17.72
N PHE A 5 -16.75 3.09 16.50
CA PHE A 5 -15.99 3.88 15.53
C PHE A 5 -16.84 4.14 14.29
N ALA A 6 -16.95 5.40 13.86
CA ALA A 6 -17.73 5.83 12.72
C ALA A 6 -16.88 6.72 11.80
N ARG A 7 -17.29 6.85 10.53
CA ARG A 7 -16.68 7.84 9.63
C ARG A 7 -17.13 9.25 10.01
N GLY A 8 -16.18 10.18 9.99
CA GLY A 8 -16.41 11.62 10.18
C GLY A 8 -16.32 12.42 8.87
N ASP A 9 -16.17 11.72 7.74
CA ASP A 9 -16.08 12.28 6.40
C ASP A 9 -16.79 11.37 5.36
N GLY A 10 -17.00 11.90 4.16
CA GLY A 10 -17.63 11.18 3.05
C GLY A 10 -19.18 11.15 3.11
N PRO A 11 -19.82 10.46 2.15
CA PRO A 11 -21.26 10.58 1.90
C PRO A 11 -22.15 10.04 3.04
N TYR A 12 -21.62 9.13 3.86
CA TYR A 12 -22.38 8.52 4.97
C TYR A 12 -22.02 9.10 6.35
N ALA A 13 -21.14 10.10 6.42
CA ALA A 13 -20.65 10.64 7.69
C ALA A 13 -21.78 11.28 8.53
N GLU A 14 -22.71 12.01 7.92
CA GLU A 14 -23.84 12.61 8.62
C GLU A 14 -24.76 11.54 9.21
N ALA A 15 -25.08 10.49 8.44
CA ALA A 15 -25.90 9.37 8.93
C ALA A 15 -25.20 8.60 10.06
N ALA A 16 -23.88 8.38 9.94
CA ALA A 16 -23.07 7.71 10.96
C ALA A 16 -23.01 8.52 12.25
N TYR A 17 -22.85 9.84 12.15
CA TYR A 17 -22.93 10.74 13.29
C TYR A 17 -24.32 10.75 13.92
N GLY A 18 -25.38 10.81 13.10
CA GLY A 18 -26.76 10.71 13.56
C GLY A 18 -27.00 9.46 14.42
N HIS A 19 -26.50 8.31 13.97
CA HIS A 19 -26.57 7.07 14.74
C HIS A 19 -25.82 7.16 16.08
N LEU A 20 -24.57 7.69 16.09
CA LEU A 20 -23.83 7.87 17.35
C LEU A 20 -24.53 8.86 18.30
N ARG A 21 -25.15 9.90 17.76
CA ARG A 21 -25.94 10.87 18.55
C ARG A 21 -27.18 10.24 19.16
N GLU A 22 -27.86 9.32 18.48
CA GLU A 22 -28.95 8.55 19.06
C GLU A 22 -28.48 7.64 20.21
N VAL A 23 -27.35 6.94 20.04
CA VAL A 23 -26.75 6.13 21.11
C VAL A 23 -26.36 7.02 22.30
N TRP A 24 -25.75 8.19 22.02
CA TRP A 24 -25.42 9.19 23.05
C TRP A 24 -26.64 9.63 23.85
N GLN A 25 -27.77 9.95 23.18
CA GLN A 25 -29.00 10.35 23.83
C GLN A 25 -29.58 9.22 24.69
N ARG A 26 -29.51 7.97 24.18
CA ARG A 26 -29.95 6.80 24.98
C ARG A 26 -29.06 6.55 26.20
N CYS A 27 -27.76 6.84 26.12
CA CYS A 27 -26.89 6.83 27.30
C CYS A 27 -27.37 7.83 28.36
N HIS A 28 -27.82 9.00 27.94
CA HIS A 28 -28.42 9.98 28.83
C HIS A 28 -29.74 9.48 29.44
N ASP A 29 -30.69 9.03 28.60
CA ASP A 29 -32.08 8.76 28.98
C ASP A 29 -32.24 7.41 29.69
N VAL A 30 -31.51 6.37 29.28
CA VAL A 30 -31.64 4.99 29.77
C VAL A 30 -30.58 4.64 30.79
N LEU A 31 -29.33 5.12 30.61
CA LEU A 31 -28.24 4.84 31.54
C LEU A 31 -28.07 5.94 32.60
N GLY A 32 -28.89 6.98 32.59
CA GLY A 32 -28.85 8.06 33.56
C GLY A 32 -27.57 8.91 33.54
N MET A 33 -26.85 8.97 32.39
CA MET A 33 -25.64 9.78 32.25
C MET A 33 -26.02 11.25 32.02
N THR A 34 -26.54 11.92 33.06
CA THR A 34 -27.20 13.24 32.97
C THR A 34 -26.30 14.41 33.33
N VAL A 35 -25.13 14.15 33.90
CA VAL A 35 -24.23 15.22 34.35
C VAL A 35 -22.93 15.25 33.51
N PRO A 36 -22.28 16.44 33.39
CA PRO A 36 -20.99 16.52 32.74
C PRO A 36 -19.94 15.73 33.51
N LEU A 37 -18.93 15.24 32.79
CA LEU A 37 -17.76 14.61 33.42
C LEU A 37 -17.03 15.66 34.27
N GLU A 38 -16.75 15.33 35.54
CA GLU A 38 -16.13 16.25 36.48
C GLU A 38 -14.88 16.92 35.94
N GLN A 39 -14.74 18.21 36.17
CA GLN A 39 -13.61 19.07 35.78
C GLN A 39 -13.31 19.12 34.26
N SER A 40 -14.13 18.49 33.40
CA SER A 40 -13.86 18.47 31.96
C SER A 40 -14.25 19.76 31.22
N GLY A 41 -15.25 20.48 31.74
CA GLY A 41 -15.85 21.64 31.05
C GLY A 41 -16.54 21.28 29.70
N LEU A 42 -16.71 20.00 29.41
CA LEU A 42 -17.27 19.51 28.14
C LEU A 42 -18.81 19.49 28.19
N PRO A 43 -19.48 19.73 27.06
CA PRO A 43 -20.94 19.67 26.98
C PRO A 43 -21.44 18.22 27.10
N VAL A 44 -22.64 18.06 27.66
CA VAL A 44 -23.39 16.80 27.69
C VAL A 44 -24.30 16.64 26.47
N THR A 45 -24.60 17.74 25.76
CA THR A 45 -25.46 17.74 24.58
C THR A 45 -24.63 17.80 23.30
N LEU A 46 -25.08 17.07 22.28
CA LEU A 46 -24.44 17.08 20.97
C LEU A 46 -25.22 17.94 19.98
N PRO A 47 -24.55 18.65 19.07
CA PRO A 47 -25.21 19.37 17.98
C PRO A 47 -25.98 18.43 17.06
N VAL A 48 -26.97 18.97 16.35
CA VAL A 48 -27.82 18.16 15.44
C VAL A 48 -27.03 17.70 14.22
N ALA A 49 -26.25 18.61 13.63
CA ALA A 49 -25.47 18.32 12.43
C ALA A 49 -24.01 18.06 12.75
N LEU A 50 -23.39 17.14 12.01
CA LEU A 50 -21.95 16.85 12.09
C LEU A 50 -21.09 18.09 11.79
N GLY A 51 -21.59 19.00 10.92
CA GLY A 51 -20.88 20.24 10.58
C GLY A 51 -20.64 21.14 11.78
N ASP A 52 -21.54 21.12 12.76
CA ASP A 52 -21.50 21.95 13.97
C ASP A 52 -20.67 21.31 15.09
N LEU A 53 -20.26 20.05 14.93
CA LEU A 53 -19.42 19.37 15.91
C LEU A 53 -18.00 19.95 15.86
N ALA A 54 -17.48 20.37 17.01
CA ALA A 54 -16.14 20.97 17.13
C ALA A 54 -15.06 20.10 16.46
N ARG A 55 -14.06 20.78 15.88
CA ARG A 55 -12.90 20.14 15.21
C ARG A 55 -11.61 20.74 15.70
N ASP A 56 -10.57 19.92 15.80
CA ASP A 56 -9.22 20.42 15.93
C ASP A 56 -8.75 21.04 14.58
N PRO A 57 -8.27 22.30 14.56
CA PRO A 57 -7.82 22.94 13.33
C PRO A 57 -6.67 22.21 12.63
N GLY A 58 -5.82 21.51 13.41
CA GLY A 58 -4.72 20.68 12.90
C GLY A 58 -5.12 19.29 12.45
N GLY A 59 -6.42 18.93 12.58
CA GLY A 59 -6.92 17.59 12.24
C GLY A 59 -6.55 16.52 13.27
N GLY A 60 -6.08 16.92 14.45
CA GLY A 60 -5.78 16.05 15.57
C GLY A 60 -7.02 15.45 16.24
N GLU A 61 -6.81 14.89 17.42
CA GLU A 61 -7.87 14.39 18.28
C GLU A 61 -8.47 15.51 19.11
N LEU A 62 -9.80 15.57 19.19
CA LEU A 62 -10.54 16.46 20.06
C LEU A 62 -11.64 15.71 20.80
N VAL A 63 -11.68 15.82 22.13
CA VAL A 63 -12.85 15.42 22.92
C VAL A 63 -13.91 16.50 22.77
N VAL A 64 -15.07 16.14 22.24
CA VAL A 64 -16.12 17.11 21.88
C VAL A 64 -17.30 17.10 22.84
N ALA A 65 -17.52 16.01 23.58
CA ALA A 65 -18.53 15.92 24.62
C ALA A 65 -18.19 14.80 25.59
N ALA A 66 -18.64 14.94 26.82
CA ALA A 66 -18.56 13.91 27.85
C ALA A 66 -19.75 13.99 28.81
N GLN A 67 -20.27 12.83 29.22
CA GLN A 67 -21.37 12.71 30.17
C GLN A 67 -21.16 11.53 31.12
N GLN A 68 -21.71 11.60 32.29
CA GLN A 68 -21.65 10.55 33.28
C GLN A 68 -22.93 10.44 34.12
N HIS A 69 -23.10 9.28 34.73
CA HIS A 69 -24.12 9.08 35.77
C HIS A 69 -23.65 9.75 37.10
N PRO A 70 -24.56 10.38 37.88
CA PRO A 70 -24.15 11.05 39.11
C PRO A 70 -23.65 10.10 40.23
N ASP A 71 -24.17 8.86 40.31
CA ASP A 71 -23.94 7.99 41.46
C ASP A 71 -23.14 6.71 41.14
N VAL A 72 -23.05 6.30 39.87
CA VAL A 72 -22.33 5.07 39.44
C VAL A 72 -21.32 5.38 38.34
N LEU A 73 -20.30 4.55 38.20
CA LEU A 73 -19.24 4.75 37.23
C LEU A 73 -19.71 4.35 35.83
N TYR A 74 -20.72 5.07 35.30
CA TYR A 74 -21.16 5.04 33.93
C TYR A 74 -20.76 6.34 33.26
N GLN A 75 -19.91 6.25 32.24
CA GLN A 75 -19.39 7.43 31.55
C GLN A 75 -19.39 7.20 30.04
N ALA A 76 -19.62 8.26 29.27
CA ALA A 76 -19.51 8.27 27.81
C ALA A 76 -18.71 9.48 27.37
N ILE A 77 -17.80 9.27 26.43
CA ILE A 77 -16.93 10.29 25.85
C ILE A 77 -17.02 10.20 24.33
N LEU A 78 -17.34 11.33 23.68
CA LEU A 78 -17.31 11.45 22.24
C LEU A 78 -16.05 12.18 21.81
N ARG A 79 -15.32 11.57 20.88
CA ARG A 79 -14.08 12.12 20.29
C ARG A 79 -14.24 12.29 18.80
N ARG A 80 -13.66 13.37 18.26
CA ARG A 80 -13.55 13.61 16.84
C ARG A 80 -12.08 13.61 16.41
N PHE A 81 -11.81 12.93 15.34
CA PHE A 81 -10.55 12.93 14.60
C PHE A 81 -10.79 13.55 13.21
N ALA A 82 -9.73 13.76 12.41
CA ALA A 82 -9.87 14.34 11.09
C ALA A 82 -10.95 13.63 10.23
N THR A 83 -10.93 12.30 10.20
CA THR A 83 -11.77 11.46 9.33
C THR A 83 -12.68 10.49 10.08
N MET A 84 -12.67 10.52 11.42
CA MET A 84 -13.39 9.55 12.26
C MET A 84 -14.04 10.20 13.47
N ILE A 85 -15.09 9.54 13.96
CA ILE A 85 -15.74 9.85 15.24
C ILE A 85 -15.71 8.58 16.09
N ASN A 86 -15.44 8.72 17.37
CA ASN A 86 -15.48 7.63 18.32
C ASN A 86 -16.40 7.97 19.49
N LEU A 87 -17.26 7.03 19.82
CA LEU A 87 -17.99 7.03 21.10
C LEU A 87 -17.41 5.91 21.96
N SER A 88 -16.82 6.29 23.10
CA SER A 88 -16.34 5.38 24.13
C SER A 88 -17.27 5.41 25.33
N THR A 89 -17.65 4.24 25.85
CA THR A 89 -18.53 4.13 27.03
C THR A 89 -17.96 3.11 28.02
N VAL A 90 -17.93 3.47 29.29
CA VAL A 90 -17.62 2.56 30.37
C VAL A 90 -18.83 2.38 31.26
N LEU A 91 -19.12 1.14 31.61
CA LEU A 91 -20.09 0.73 32.61
C LEU A 91 -19.35 -0.11 33.64
N SER A 92 -19.27 0.37 34.87
CA SER A 92 -18.59 -0.35 35.95
C SER A 92 -19.54 -0.45 37.15
N PRO A 93 -19.65 -1.60 37.79
CA PRO A 93 -20.35 -1.69 39.07
C PRO A 93 -19.56 -0.84 40.09
N GLY A 94 -20.18 0.18 40.65
CA GLY A 94 -19.51 1.15 41.52
C GLY A 94 -18.95 0.57 42.83
N ALA A 95 -19.42 -0.59 43.26
CA ALA A 95 -18.91 -1.33 44.42
C ALA A 95 -18.71 -2.80 44.06
N LEU A 96 -17.59 -3.38 44.48
CA LEU A 96 -17.36 -4.82 44.44
C LEU A 96 -18.12 -5.48 45.58
N GLY A 97 -19.22 -6.17 45.29
CA GLY A 97 -20.01 -6.93 46.25
C GLY A 97 -20.71 -8.10 45.56
N ALA A 98 -21.27 -9.02 46.33
CA ALA A 98 -21.97 -10.18 45.80
C ALA A 98 -23.17 -9.85 44.89
N ASP A 99 -23.74 -8.65 45.05
CA ASP A 99 -24.86 -8.14 44.26
C ASP A 99 -24.44 -7.19 43.10
N ALA A 100 -23.14 -7.08 42.82
CA ALA A 100 -22.67 -6.24 41.72
C ALA A 100 -23.03 -6.86 40.35
N PRO A 101 -23.53 -6.05 39.39
CA PRO A 101 -23.88 -6.58 38.07
C PRO A 101 -22.67 -7.19 37.37
N GLY A 102 -22.83 -8.40 36.89
CA GLY A 102 -21.80 -9.10 36.10
C GLY A 102 -21.69 -8.59 34.66
N TRP A 103 -20.67 -9.04 33.94
CA TRP A 103 -20.46 -8.66 32.54
C TRP A 103 -21.69 -8.92 31.67
N GLY A 104 -22.42 -10.02 31.87
CA GLY A 104 -23.63 -10.35 31.14
C GLY A 104 -24.75 -9.33 31.32
N GLU A 105 -24.92 -8.78 32.53
CA GLU A 105 -25.95 -7.77 32.81
C GLU A 105 -25.56 -6.41 32.23
N LEU A 106 -24.31 -5.98 32.41
CA LEU A 106 -23.79 -4.74 31.85
C LEU A 106 -23.80 -4.76 30.32
N TYR A 107 -23.53 -5.91 29.72
CA TYR A 107 -23.61 -6.08 28.27
C TYR A 107 -25.06 -6.00 27.76
N ARG A 108 -26.01 -6.66 28.45
CA ARG A 108 -27.44 -6.56 28.07
C ARG A 108 -27.95 -5.12 28.21
N LEU A 109 -27.55 -4.43 29.26
CA LEU A 109 -27.85 -3.02 29.45
C LEU A 109 -27.29 -2.15 28.34
N TRP A 110 -26.03 -2.36 27.97
CA TRP A 110 -25.43 -1.68 26.82
C TRP A 110 -26.17 -1.98 25.50
N ARG A 111 -26.51 -3.25 25.23
CA ARG A 111 -27.22 -3.63 24.00
C ARG A 111 -28.62 -2.99 23.90
N SER A 112 -29.27 -2.71 25.02
CA SER A 112 -30.54 -1.98 25.03
C SER A 112 -30.40 -0.52 24.57
N VAL A 113 -29.21 0.06 24.75
CA VAL A 113 -28.86 1.43 24.36
C VAL A 113 -28.31 1.47 22.94
N ALA A 114 -27.33 0.63 22.61
CA ALA A 114 -26.68 0.62 21.30
C ALA A 114 -27.59 0.08 20.18
N GLY A 115 -28.51 -0.84 20.52
CA GLY A 115 -29.33 -1.52 19.54
C GLY A 115 -28.59 -2.60 18.74
N PRO A 116 -29.15 -3.04 17.61
CA PRO A 116 -28.48 -3.96 16.70
C PRO A 116 -27.28 -3.29 16.01
N TRP A 117 -26.38 -4.11 15.46
CA TRP A 117 -25.26 -3.61 14.66
C TRP A 117 -25.75 -2.72 13.51
N SER A 118 -25.09 -1.57 13.33
CA SER A 118 -25.35 -0.65 12.24
C SER A 118 -24.22 -0.67 11.22
N GLY A 119 -24.55 -0.90 9.95
CA GLY A 119 -23.60 -0.83 8.82
C GLY A 119 -22.96 0.56 8.63
N LEU A 120 -23.46 1.59 9.31
CA LEU A 120 -22.90 2.94 9.32
C LEU A 120 -21.61 3.04 10.14
N LEU A 121 -21.34 2.07 11.02
CA LEU A 121 -20.14 2.03 11.83
C LEU A 121 -18.98 1.34 11.09
N LEU A 122 -17.77 1.83 11.32
CA LEU A 122 -16.53 1.18 10.88
C LEU A 122 -16.26 -0.10 11.67
N GLY A 123 -16.57 -0.08 12.97
CA GLY A 123 -16.40 -1.21 13.84
C GLY A 123 -16.79 -0.88 15.29
N ALA A 124 -16.90 -1.93 16.10
CA ALA A 124 -17.09 -1.83 17.54
C ALA A 124 -16.12 -2.75 18.28
N ALA A 125 -15.67 -2.34 19.46
CA ALA A 125 -14.85 -3.15 20.35
C ALA A 125 -15.48 -3.19 21.74
N TYR A 126 -15.73 -4.40 22.26
CA TYR A 126 -16.25 -4.67 23.60
C TYR A 126 -15.10 -5.17 24.46
N LEU A 127 -14.79 -4.46 25.54
CA LEU A 127 -13.73 -4.81 26.47
C LEU A 127 -14.35 -5.27 27.80
N PHE A 128 -14.13 -6.54 28.15
CA PHE A 128 -14.51 -7.13 29.41
C PHE A 128 -13.29 -7.10 30.32
N LEU A 129 -13.31 -6.18 31.30
CA LEU A 129 -12.19 -5.94 32.21
C LEU A 129 -12.43 -6.66 33.52
N GLY A 130 -11.43 -7.36 34.03
CA GLY A 130 -11.45 -8.04 35.30
C GLY A 130 -10.17 -7.87 36.08
N LYS A 131 -10.30 -7.94 37.43
CA LYS A 131 -9.16 -7.87 38.35
C LYS A 131 -9.01 -9.20 39.07
N ILE A 132 -7.86 -9.85 38.87
CA ILE A 132 -7.55 -11.14 39.51
C ILE A 132 -6.05 -11.21 39.82
N GLU A 133 -5.67 -12.14 40.69
CA GLU A 133 -4.26 -12.49 40.86
C GLU A 133 -3.75 -13.22 39.63
N LEU A 134 -2.77 -12.63 38.94
CA LEU A 134 -2.13 -13.21 37.75
C LEU A 134 -0.75 -13.77 38.11
N SER A 135 -0.45 -14.97 37.66
CA SER A 135 0.84 -15.66 37.89
C SER A 135 1.94 -15.27 36.90
N GLY A 136 1.80 -14.13 36.21
CA GLY A 136 2.80 -13.63 35.25
C GLY A 136 2.69 -14.22 33.84
N SER A 137 1.59 -14.89 33.52
CA SER A 137 1.24 -15.39 32.18
C SER A 137 -0.26 -15.24 31.91
N ALA A 138 -0.65 -15.29 30.64
CA ALA A 138 -2.05 -15.42 30.24
C ALA A 138 -2.45 -16.90 30.38
N ASP A 139 -2.79 -17.33 31.62
CA ASP A 139 -3.13 -18.72 31.91
C ASP A 139 -4.48 -19.08 31.27
N PRO A 140 -4.53 -20.08 30.38
CA PRO A 140 -5.78 -20.55 29.76
C PRO A 140 -6.85 -20.98 30.75
N ARG A 141 -6.47 -21.57 31.89
CA ARG A 141 -7.40 -22.05 32.92
C ARG A 141 -8.17 -20.90 33.57
N VAL A 142 -7.52 -19.75 33.70
CA VAL A 142 -8.16 -18.54 34.23
C VAL A 142 -9.21 -18.02 33.27
N ALA A 143 -8.86 -17.92 31.97
CA ALA A 143 -9.79 -17.46 30.95
C ALA A 143 -10.95 -18.47 30.73
N GLU A 144 -10.67 -19.76 30.77
CA GLU A 144 -11.69 -20.82 30.72
C GLU A 144 -12.67 -20.73 31.92
N GLY A 145 -12.14 -20.47 33.12
CA GLY A 145 -12.95 -20.32 34.33
C GLY A 145 -13.95 -19.17 34.30
N VAL A 146 -13.61 -18.06 33.62
CA VAL A 146 -14.49 -16.90 33.46
C VAL A 146 -15.26 -16.89 32.14
N ALA A 147 -15.02 -17.86 31.25
CA ALA A 147 -15.66 -17.90 29.94
C ALA A 147 -17.19 -17.99 30.00
N LEU A 148 -17.74 -18.65 31.03
CA LEU A 148 -19.19 -18.78 31.24
C LEU A 148 -19.86 -17.47 31.66
N ASP A 149 -19.11 -16.55 32.26
CA ASP A 149 -19.61 -15.23 32.70
C ASP A 149 -19.59 -14.19 31.55
N LEU A 150 -18.90 -14.52 30.46
CA LEU A 150 -18.86 -13.65 29.29
C LEU A 150 -20.14 -13.80 28.46
N PRO A 151 -20.78 -12.68 28.06
CA PRO A 151 -21.99 -12.70 27.24
C PRO A 151 -21.68 -12.95 25.75
N ILE A 152 -20.72 -13.83 25.46
CA ILE A 152 -20.21 -14.07 24.12
C ILE A 152 -20.30 -15.57 23.86
N THR A 153 -20.95 -15.92 22.74
CA THR A 153 -20.97 -17.29 22.24
C THR A 153 -19.92 -17.42 21.13
N GLY A 154 -18.93 -18.26 21.33
CA GLY A 154 -17.88 -18.55 20.35
C GLY A 154 -17.49 -20.03 20.40
N PRO A 155 -16.71 -20.51 19.42
CA PRO A 155 -16.13 -21.84 19.49
C PRO A 155 -15.26 -21.97 20.74
N GLY A 156 -15.28 -23.12 21.39
CA GLY A 156 -14.41 -23.39 22.52
C GLY A 156 -12.92 -23.30 22.14
N GLY A 157 -12.09 -23.05 23.16
CA GLY A 157 -10.64 -23.07 22.99
C GLY A 157 -9.96 -21.71 22.77
N TRP A 158 -10.70 -20.60 22.59
CA TRP A 158 -10.12 -19.26 22.44
C TRP A 158 -9.23 -18.83 23.62
N TRP A 159 -9.43 -19.42 24.78
CA TRP A 159 -8.65 -19.17 25.98
C TRP A 159 -7.19 -19.64 25.89
N HIS A 160 -6.85 -20.51 24.90
CA HIS A 160 -5.47 -20.94 24.64
C HIS A 160 -4.63 -19.88 23.94
N ASP A 161 -5.25 -18.88 23.28
CA ASP A 161 -4.58 -17.87 22.45
C ASP A 161 -4.33 -16.55 23.22
N GLY A 162 -4.31 -16.62 24.54
CA GLY A 162 -4.05 -15.46 25.40
C GLY A 162 -2.59 -15.01 25.36
N VAL A 163 -2.40 -13.70 25.47
CA VAL A 163 -1.08 -13.08 25.52
C VAL A 163 -0.95 -12.18 26.75
N LEU A 164 0.26 -12.07 27.27
CA LEU A 164 0.60 -11.08 28.29
C LEU A 164 1.18 -9.84 27.60
N THR A 165 0.58 -8.69 27.87
CA THR A 165 1.08 -7.40 27.39
C THR A 165 2.31 -6.95 28.19
N THR A 166 3.07 -5.97 27.70
CA THR A 166 4.19 -5.37 28.44
C THR A 166 3.72 -4.64 29.71
N GLY A 167 2.44 -4.23 29.74
CA GLY A 167 1.76 -3.71 30.93
C GLY A 167 1.43 -4.76 31.98
N SER A 168 1.74 -6.04 31.73
CA SER A 168 1.37 -7.19 32.56
C SER A 168 -0.14 -7.43 32.64
N PHE A 169 -0.87 -7.09 31.57
CA PHE A 169 -2.28 -7.44 31.39
C PHE A 169 -2.39 -8.71 30.56
N ALA A 170 -3.21 -9.65 30.98
CA ALA A 170 -3.53 -10.82 30.19
C ALA A 170 -4.70 -10.50 29.25
N LEU A 171 -4.51 -10.71 27.96
CA LEU A 171 -5.42 -10.31 26.90
C LEU A 171 -5.82 -11.52 26.05
N TRP A 172 -7.12 -11.69 25.83
CA TRP A 172 -7.71 -12.66 24.90
C TRP A 172 -8.74 -11.98 24.00
N GLU A 173 -9.00 -12.59 22.86
CA GLU A 173 -10.12 -12.21 21.99
C GLU A 173 -11.10 -13.39 21.88
N PRO A 174 -12.14 -13.45 22.72
CA PRO A 174 -13.20 -14.45 22.62
C PRO A 174 -14.00 -14.26 21.33
N GLY A 175 -14.33 -15.35 20.64
CA GLY A 175 -15.18 -15.32 19.45
C GLY A 175 -14.71 -16.22 18.32
N LEU A 176 -15.41 -16.19 17.21
CA LEU A 176 -15.11 -16.99 16.02
C LEU A 176 -13.87 -16.45 15.31
N HIS A 177 -12.84 -17.28 15.21
CA HIS A 177 -11.76 -17.10 14.26
C HIS A 177 -12.28 -17.45 12.86
N GLY A 178 -12.85 -16.49 12.15
CA GLY A 178 -13.44 -16.88 10.87
C GLY A 178 -13.45 -15.80 9.79
N SER A 179 -13.46 -14.53 10.16
CA SER A 179 -13.46 -13.44 9.19
C SER A 179 -12.70 -12.25 9.71
N ASP A 180 -11.60 -11.93 9.08
CA ASP A 180 -10.82 -10.72 9.40
C ASP A 180 -11.60 -9.43 9.15
N GLY A 181 -12.69 -9.49 8.37
CA GLY A 181 -13.61 -8.38 8.10
C GLY A 181 -14.65 -8.12 9.20
N ARG A 182 -14.65 -8.86 10.31
CA ARG A 182 -15.66 -8.73 11.38
C ARG A 182 -15.78 -7.30 11.90
N PRO A 183 -17.00 -6.77 12.00
CA PRO A 183 -17.22 -5.40 12.46
C PRO A 183 -17.23 -5.25 13.99
N GLU A 184 -17.66 -6.28 14.72
CA GLU A 184 -17.72 -6.29 16.18
C GLU A 184 -16.65 -7.25 16.73
N ARG A 185 -15.90 -6.79 17.72
CA ARG A 185 -14.83 -7.54 18.39
C ARG A 185 -15.01 -7.50 19.88
N SER A 186 -14.62 -8.57 20.54
CA SER A 186 -14.70 -8.69 21.99
C SER A 186 -13.35 -9.08 22.56
N PHE A 187 -12.98 -8.45 23.68
CA PHE A 187 -11.70 -8.68 24.35
C PHE A 187 -11.95 -8.95 25.83
N LEU A 188 -11.33 -10.00 26.35
CA LEU A 188 -11.16 -10.21 27.77
C LEU A 188 -9.80 -9.68 28.19
N ILE A 189 -9.77 -8.78 29.15
CA ILE A 189 -8.55 -8.20 29.68
C ILE A 189 -8.55 -8.36 31.19
N LEU A 190 -7.59 -9.12 31.68
CA LEU A 190 -7.42 -9.37 33.10
C LEU A 190 -6.13 -8.73 33.60
N ALA A 191 -6.22 -8.05 34.73
CA ALA A 191 -5.10 -7.39 35.38
C ALA A 191 -5.05 -7.74 36.88
N ARG A 192 -3.88 -7.56 37.47
CA ARG A 192 -3.76 -7.63 38.93
C ARG A 192 -4.46 -6.42 39.57
N PRO A 193 -5.01 -6.57 40.81
CA PRO A 193 -5.66 -5.45 41.51
C PRO A 193 -4.76 -4.22 41.71
N ASP A 194 -3.46 -4.45 41.91
CA ASP A 194 -2.46 -3.38 42.10
C ASP A 194 -2.05 -2.66 40.79
N HIS A 195 -2.57 -3.12 39.63
CA HIS A 195 -2.35 -2.51 38.31
C HIS A 195 -3.59 -1.73 37.79
N ASP A 196 -4.54 -1.38 38.63
CA ASP A 196 -5.79 -0.74 38.20
C ASP A 196 -5.58 0.59 37.46
N ASP A 197 -4.76 1.48 38.03
CA ASP A 197 -4.44 2.77 37.37
C ASP A 197 -3.81 2.58 36.02
N ARG A 198 -2.85 1.65 35.91
CA ARG A 198 -2.19 1.32 34.63
C ARG A 198 -3.13 0.71 33.60
N LEU A 199 -4.08 -0.12 34.05
CA LEU A 199 -5.13 -0.69 33.20
C LEU A 199 -6.04 0.43 32.68
N SER A 200 -6.44 1.36 33.56
CA SER A 200 -7.23 2.52 33.18
C SER A 200 -6.51 3.41 32.17
N ASP A 201 -5.24 3.73 32.40
CA ASP A 201 -4.40 4.51 31.48
C ASP A 201 -4.30 3.88 30.09
N TRP A 202 -4.27 2.54 30.02
CA TRP A 202 -4.14 1.81 28.77
C TRP A 202 -5.47 1.61 28.03
N THR A 203 -6.59 1.49 28.75
CA THR A 203 -7.90 1.13 28.17
C THR A 203 -8.91 2.27 28.12
N TRP A 204 -8.87 3.22 29.09
CA TRP A 204 -9.93 4.21 29.27
C TRP A 204 -9.45 5.66 29.32
N SER A 205 -8.72 6.06 30.35
CA SER A 205 -8.27 7.42 30.57
C SER A 205 -7.18 7.48 31.65
N ASN A 206 -6.24 8.36 31.47
CA ASN A 206 -5.20 8.75 32.42
C ASN A 206 -5.36 10.21 32.91
N GLY A 207 -6.57 10.75 32.80
CA GLY A 207 -6.85 12.14 33.16
C GLY A 207 -6.51 13.18 32.09
N VAL A 208 -5.91 12.76 30.94
CA VAL A 208 -5.71 13.65 29.79
C VAL A 208 -6.79 13.44 28.74
N PRO A 209 -7.13 14.47 27.93
CA PRO A 209 -8.20 14.40 26.94
C PRO A 209 -7.78 13.65 25.65
N VAL A 210 -6.92 12.64 25.77
CA VAL A 210 -6.42 11.83 24.64
C VAL A 210 -6.98 10.42 24.78
N MET A 211 -7.29 9.80 23.64
CA MET A 211 -7.72 8.41 23.61
C MET A 211 -6.59 7.50 24.14
N PRO A 212 -6.89 6.51 24.99
CA PRO A 212 -5.89 5.60 25.53
C PRO A 212 -5.24 4.74 24.44
N PRO A 213 -4.04 4.20 24.67
CA PRO A 213 -3.27 3.45 23.67
C PRO A 213 -4.04 2.32 23.00
N LEU A 214 -4.76 1.50 23.78
CA LEU A 214 -5.58 0.42 23.23
C LEU A 214 -6.72 0.96 22.36
N GLY A 215 -7.40 2.04 22.79
CA GLY A 215 -8.44 2.70 22.02
C GLY A 215 -7.92 3.20 20.65
N HIS A 216 -6.75 3.83 20.64
CA HIS A 216 -6.08 4.25 19.40
C HIS A 216 -5.79 3.07 18.47
N HIS A 217 -5.24 1.97 18.99
CA HIS A 217 -5.00 0.77 18.22
C HIS A 217 -6.31 0.21 17.63
N LEU A 218 -7.35 0.05 18.46
CA LEU A 218 -8.64 -0.52 18.04
C LEU A 218 -9.35 0.35 17.01
N ARG A 219 -9.22 1.69 17.10
CA ARG A 219 -9.70 2.61 16.06
C ARG A 219 -9.10 2.30 14.69
N HIS A 220 -7.79 2.13 14.65
CA HIS A 220 -7.08 1.80 13.41
C HIS A 220 -7.40 0.38 12.92
N ALA A 221 -7.51 -0.58 13.84
CA ALA A 221 -7.92 -1.95 13.51
C ALA A 221 -9.34 -2.02 12.93
N ALA A 222 -10.28 -1.19 13.43
CA ALA A 222 -11.62 -1.07 12.86
C ALA A 222 -11.60 -0.48 11.44
N ALA A 223 -10.76 0.53 11.20
CA ALA A 223 -10.58 1.11 9.86
C ALA A 223 -10.01 0.09 8.85
N VAL A 224 -9.01 -0.70 9.25
CA VAL A 224 -8.44 -1.78 8.40
C VAL A 224 -9.52 -2.79 8.01
N ARG A 225 -10.32 -3.27 8.97
CA ARG A 225 -11.39 -4.24 8.72
C ARG A 225 -12.52 -3.67 7.86
N HIS A 226 -12.83 -2.40 8.04
CA HIS A 226 -13.78 -1.72 7.15
C HIS A 226 -13.25 -1.66 5.72
N GLN A 227 -11.98 -1.26 5.52
CA GLN A 227 -11.37 -1.25 4.20
C GLN A 227 -11.32 -2.64 3.57
N LEU A 228 -11.08 -3.67 4.36
CA LEU A 228 -11.13 -5.06 3.90
C LEU A 228 -12.53 -5.45 3.40
N ARG A 229 -13.59 -5.08 4.12
CA ARG A 229 -14.98 -5.31 3.66
C ARG A 229 -15.26 -4.61 2.35
N VAL A 230 -14.93 -3.31 2.26
CA VAL A 230 -15.08 -2.52 1.02
C VAL A 230 -14.31 -3.16 -0.14
N TRP A 231 -13.09 -3.64 0.10
CA TRP A 231 -12.29 -4.28 -0.93
C TRP A 231 -12.88 -5.63 -1.39
N HIS A 232 -13.40 -6.45 -0.47
CA HIS A 232 -14.05 -7.72 -0.82
C HIS A 232 -15.39 -7.53 -1.53
N GLU A 233 -16.11 -6.47 -1.26
CA GLU A 233 -17.39 -6.12 -1.91
C GLU A 233 -17.18 -5.51 -3.30
N ALA A 234 -15.97 -5.05 -3.65
CA ALA A 234 -15.68 -4.43 -4.94
C ALA A 234 -15.54 -5.45 -6.07
N ASP A 235 -16.65 -6.04 -6.48
CA ASP A 235 -16.73 -6.91 -7.68
C ASP A 235 -16.40 -6.18 -8.99
N ASP A 236 -16.46 -4.85 -8.98
CA ASP A 236 -16.27 -4.02 -10.17
C ASP A 236 -14.88 -4.16 -10.77
N MET A 237 -13.85 -4.37 -9.95
CA MET A 237 -12.48 -4.56 -10.43
C MET A 237 -12.32 -5.89 -11.18
N ARG A 238 -12.98 -6.95 -10.75
CA ARG A 238 -13.02 -8.23 -11.49
C ARG A 238 -13.79 -8.09 -12.81
N ARG A 239 -14.83 -7.26 -12.83
CA ARG A 239 -15.59 -6.94 -14.04
C ARG A 239 -14.75 -6.20 -15.09
N VAL A 240 -13.81 -5.34 -14.67
CA VAL A 240 -12.89 -4.66 -15.60
C VAL A 240 -12.09 -5.67 -16.43
N GLN A 241 -11.52 -6.71 -15.80
CA GLN A 241 -10.80 -7.76 -16.51
C GLN A 241 -11.72 -8.57 -17.45
N GLN A 242 -12.93 -8.90 -17.01
CA GLN A 242 -13.90 -9.61 -17.83
C GLN A 242 -14.32 -8.76 -19.04
N ARG A 243 -14.61 -7.47 -18.83
CA ARG A 243 -14.95 -6.53 -19.89
C ARG A 243 -13.80 -6.42 -20.90
N LEU A 244 -12.55 -6.35 -20.46
CA LEU A 244 -11.39 -6.28 -21.35
C LEU A 244 -11.22 -7.54 -22.21
N ASN A 245 -11.65 -8.72 -21.73
CA ASN A 245 -11.59 -9.97 -22.51
C ASN A 245 -12.62 -10.03 -23.64
N THR A 246 -13.74 -9.31 -23.51
CA THR A 246 -14.87 -9.28 -24.47
C THR A 246 -15.02 -7.93 -25.16
N ALA A 247 -14.14 -6.97 -24.86
CA ALA A 247 -14.24 -5.59 -25.31
C ALA A 247 -14.15 -5.46 -26.84
N GLY A 248 -15.09 -4.72 -27.38
CA GLY A 248 -15.00 -4.19 -28.74
C GLY A 248 -14.18 -2.89 -28.79
N PRO A 249 -13.89 -2.41 -30.00
CA PRO A 249 -13.15 -1.16 -30.19
C PRO A 249 -13.70 0.06 -29.47
N SER A 250 -15.02 0.19 -29.43
CA SER A 250 -15.74 1.31 -28.79
C SER A 250 -15.63 1.33 -27.27
N ASP A 251 -15.37 0.18 -26.66
CA ASP A 251 -15.45 0.02 -25.20
C ASP A 251 -14.11 0.32 -24.50
N LEU A 252 -12.99 0.28 -25.27
CA LEU A 252 -11.65 0.41 -24.73
C LEU A 252 -11.39 1.74 -24.00
N PRO A 253 -11.82 2.92 -24.45
CA PRO A 253 -11.61 4.17 -23.74
C PRO A 253 -12.27 4.19 -22.35
N GLU A 254 -13.48 3.63 -22.25
CA GLU A 254 -14.21 3.53 -20.99
C GLU A 254 -13.50 2.56 -20.03
N ILE A 255 -13.06 1.41 -20.53
CA ILE A 255 -12.29 0.43 -19.73
C ILE A 255 -10.97 1.03 -19.23
N GLN A 256 -10.27 1.82 -20.06
CA GLN A 256 -9.05 2.52 -19.64
C GLN A 256 -9.32 3.56 -18.54
N ALA A 257 -10.44 4.28 -18.63
CA ALA A 257 -10.85 5.22 -17.59
C ALA A 257 -11.15 4.48 -16.27
N ASP A 258 -11.86 3.34 -16.32
CA ASP A 258 -12.12 2.50 -15.16
C ASP A 258 -10.81 1.97 -14.52
N ILE A 259 -9.88 1.48 -15.34
CA ILE A 259 -8.56 1.03 -14.88
C ILE A 259 -7.82 2.17 -14.17
N ALA A 260 -7.80 3.37 -14.76
CA ALA A 260 -7.12 4.53 -14.17
C ALA A 260 -7.75 4.92 -12.83
N TYR A 261 -9.07 4.92 -12.74
CA TYR A 261 -9.83 5.17 -11.51
C TYR A 261 -9.46 4.17 -10.41
N TRP A 262 -9.52 2.86 -10.70
CA TRP A 262 -9.21 1.82 -9.73
C TRP A 262 -7.74 1.83 -9.30
N ARG A 263 -6.82 2.13 -10.22
CA ARG A 263 -5.38 2.29 -9.88
C ARG A 263 -5.17 3.44 -8.90
N ALA A 264 -5.83 4.57 -9.08
CA ALA A 264 -5.76 5.69 -8.15
C ALA A 264 -6.32 5.30 -6.77
N ALA A 265 -7.54 4.73 -6.73
CA ALA A 265 -8.19 4.31 -5.50
C ALA A 265 -7.37 3.27 -4.70
N LEU A 266 -6.77 2.26 -5.37
CA LEU A 266 -5.94 1.26 -4.71
C LEU A 266 -4.61 1.84 -4.21
N ARG A 267 -4.01 2.81 -4.91
CA ARG A 267 -2.80 3.51 -4.44
C ARG A 267 -3.09 4.31 -3.17
N ASP A 268 -4.20 5.03 -3.14
CA ASP A 268 -4.63 5.81 -1.98
C ASP A 268 -4.94 4.90 -0.79
N MET A 269 -5.66 3.80 -1.03
CA MET A 269 -5.94 2.79 0.00
C MET A 269 -4.64 2.18 0.55
N ARG A 270 -3.68 1.83 -0.31
CA ARG A 270 -2.38 1.28 0.12
C ARG A 270 -1.56 2.27 0.94
N LEU A 271 -1.58 3.56 0.58
CA LEU A 271 -0.92 4.62 1.35
C LEU A 271 -1.60 4.80 2.71
N SER A 272 -2.93 4.82 2.73
CA SER A 272 -3.72 4.87 3.97
C SER A 272 -3.37 3.69 4.88
N MET A 273 -3.28 2.46 4.36
CA MET A 273 -2.91 1.28 5.15
C MET A 273 -1.47 1.36 5.68
N LYS A 274 -0.53 1.94 4.93
CA LYS A 274 0.83 2.19 5.42
C LYS A 274 0.85 3.13 6.63
N ASN A 275 0.10 4.21 6.56
CA ASN A 275 -0.01 5.19 7.65
C ASN A 275 -0.74 4.58 8.87
N THR A 276 -1.78 3.80 8.62
CA THR A 276 -2.53 3.08 9.66
C THR A 276 -1.64 2.08 10.39
N GLU A 277 -0.83 1.28 9.69
CA GLU A 277 0.13 0.36 10.32
C GLU A 277 1.13 1.09 11.23
N ALA A 278 1.67 2.21 10.76
CA ALA A 278 2.59 3.02 11.56
C ALA A 278 1.91 3.57 12.81
N ALA A 279 0.68 4.07 12.69
CA ALA A 279 -0.10 4.58 13.82
C ALA A 279 -0.47 3.48 14.83
N MET A 280 -0.82 2.27 14.36
CA MET A 280 -1.06 1.12 15.23
C MET A 280 0.19 0.73 16.02
N ARG A 281 1.35 0.67 15.38
CA ARG A 281 2.63 0.39 16.05
C ARG A 281 2.99 1.46 17.07
N GLN A 282 2.76 2.72 16.74
CA GLN A 282 2.98 3.85 17.67
C GLN A 282 2.07 3.76 18.90
N ALA A 283 0.78 3.46 18.71
CA ALA A 283 -0.19 3.34 19.78
C ALA A 283 0.16 2.20 20.76
N LEU A 284 0.62 1.06 20.24
CA LEU A 284 1.00 -0.09 21.06
C LEU A 284 2.37 0.05 21.72
N GLY A 285 3.26 0.90 21.21
CA GLY A 285 4.61 1.04 21.75
C GLY A 285 5.37 -0.29 21.78
N SER A 286 5.76 -0.74 22.98
CA SER A 286 6.47 -2.01 23.19
C SER A 286 5.61 -3.25 22.86
N ASP A 287 4.30 -3.20 23.04
CA ASP A 287 3.37 -4.30 22.73
C ASP A 287 3.31 -4.59 21.22
N ALA A 288 3.67 -3.64 20.36
CA ALA A 288 3.78 -3.83 18.92
C ALA A 288 4.86 -4.85 18.50
N ARG A 289 5.75 -5.25 19.42
CA ARG A 289 6.81 -6.25 19.17
C ARG A 289 6.35 -7.68 19.49
N GLY A 290 5.16 -7.86 20.05
CA GLY A 290 4.57 -9.17 20.28
C GLY A 290 4.41 -9.93 18.96
N SER A 291 4.72 -11.24 18.96
CA SER A 291 4.63 -12.10 17.77
C SER A 291 3.33 -12.90 17.70
N ALA A 292 2.47 -12.80 18.70
CA ALA A 292 1.23 -13.57 18.79
C ALA A 292 0.13 -12.75 19.47
N GLY A 293 -1.12 -13.21 19.31
CA GLY A 293 -2.32 -12.67 19.94
C GLY A 293 -2.99 -11.53 19.18
N PRO A 294 -4.13 -11.05 19.68
CA PRO A 294 -5.06 -10.18 18.94
C PRO A 294 -4.43 -8.90 18.37
N LEU A 295 -3.47 -8.30 19.09
CA LEU A 295 -2.80 -7.07 18.65
C LEU A 295 -1.77 -7.34 17.54
N ALA A 296 -1.08 -8.49 17.61
CA ALA A 296 -0.17 -8.94 16.55
C ALA A 296 -0.94 -9.35 15.29
N ASP A 297 -2.11 -9.99 15.46
CA ASP A 297 -2.99 -10.38 14.36
C ASP A 297 -3.51 -9.16 13.60
N ASP A 298 -3.81 -8.06 14.29
CA ASP A 298 -4.20 -6.79 13.66
C ASP A 298 -3.07 -6.22 12.79
N LEU A 299 -1.83 -6.27 13.27
CA LEU A 299 -0.67 -5.83 12.52
C LEU A 299 -0.36 -6.76 11.33
N ALA A 300 -0.57 -8.07 11.50
CA ALA A 300 -0.45 -9.04 10.42
C ALA A 300 -1.53 -8.82 9.34
N LEU A 301 -2.77 -8.54 9.73
CA LEU A 301 -3.87 -8.25 8.81
C LEU A 301 -3.59 -7.02 7.94
N VAL A 302 -3.14 -5.91 8.51
CA VAL A 302 -2.81 -4.71 7.72
C VAL A 302 -1.65 -4.95 6.77
N THR A 303 -0.66 -5.73 7.19
CA THR A 303 0.48 -6.12 6.35
C THR A 303 0.02 -7.00 5.19
N TRP A 304 -0.84 -7.97 5.45
CA TRP A 304 -1.44 -8.85 4.45
C TRP A 304 -2.29 -8.07 3.45
N LEU A 305 -3.17 -7.17 3.91
CA LEU A 305 -4.00 -6.32 3.05
C LEU A 305 -3.14 -5.44 2.13
N ARG A 306 -2.08 -4.82 2.66
CA ARG A 306 -1.14 -4.03 1.84
C ARG A 306 -0.46 -4.84 0.74
N ARG A 307 -0.15 -6.12 1.01
CA ARG A 307 0.41 -7.03 0.01
C ARG A 307 -0.63 -7.38 -1.05
N GLY A 308 -1.86 -7.68 -0.65
CA GLY A 308 -2.99 -7.90 -1.56
C GLY A 308 -3.21 -6.71 -2.50
N LEU A 309 -3.30 -5.49 -1.96
CA LEU A 309 -3.45 -4.27 -2.74
C LEU A 309 -2.30 -4.03 -3.74
N LYS A 310 -1.05 -4.41 -3.37
CA LYS A 310 0.09 -4.36 -4.30
C LYS A 310 -0.09 -5.33 -5.48
N ASN A 311 -0.58 -6.53 -5.23
CA ASN A 311 -0.80 -7.53 -6.27
C ASN A 311 -1.92 -7.09 -7.22
N GLU A 312 -3.01 -6.52 -6.68
CA GLU A 312 -4.10 -5.98 -7.49
C GLU A 312 -3.66 -4.81 -8.37
N LEU A 313 -2.83 -3.92 -7.84
CA LEU A 313 -2.22 -2.84 -8.64
C LEU A 313 -1.41 -3.39 -9.82
N ALA A 314 -0.58 -4.42 -9.59
CA ALA A 314 0.18 -5.07 -10.66
C ALA A 314 -0.74 -5.71 -11.71
N THR A 315 -1.84 -6.31 -11.28
CA THR A 315 -2.86 -6.89 -12.18
C THR A 315 -3.53 -5.83 -13.05
N LEU A 316 -3.87 -4.66 -12.47
CA LEU A 316 -4.43 -3.55 -13.23
C LEU A 316 -3.40 -2.89 -14.18
N GLU A 317 -2.12 -2.90 -13.83
CA GLU A 317 -1.05 -2.44 -14.73
C GLU A 317 -0.97 -3.33 -15.97
N ILE A 318 -1.03 -4.64 -15.82
CA ILE A 318 -1.09 -5.59 -16.96
C ILE A 318 -2.36 -5.36 -17.80
N ALA A 319 -3.51 -5.12 -17.16
CA ALA A 319 -4.76 -4.83 -17.85
C ALA A 319 -4.71 -3.52 -18.64
N ASP A 320 -4.06 -2.48 -18.09
CA ASP A 320 -3.85 -1.19 -18.75
C ASP A 320 -2.97 -1.33 -20.00
N ASP A 321 -1.85 -2.04 -19.87
CA ASP A 321 -0.94 -2.31 -21.00
C ASP A 321 -1.64 -3.09 -22.11
N ARG A 322 -2.47 -4.07 -21.75
CA ARG A 322 -3.28 -4.81 -22.72
C ARG A 322 -4.32 -3.93 -23.41
N ALA A 323 -5.04 -3.08 -22.67
CA ALA A 323 -6.02 -2.15 -23.22
C ALA A 323 -5.36 -1.16 -24.18
N ARG A 324 -4.18 -0.62 -23.84
CA ARG A 324 -3.39 0.25 -24.72
C ARG A 324 -2.94 -0.46 -26.00
N THR A 325 -2.48 -1.70 -25.89
CA THR A 325 -2.09 -2.51 -27.05
C THR A 325 -3.26 -2.72 -28.01
N LEU A 326 -4.45 -3.08 -27.49
CA LEU A 326 -5.66 -3.24 -28.28
C LEU A 326 -6.08 -1.92 -28.95
N THR A 327 -6.00 -0.79 -28.26
CA THR A 327 -6.27 0.54 -28.80
C THR A 327 -5.26 0.92 -29.90
N GLY A 328 -3.99 0.57 -29.72
CA GLY A 328 -2.92 0.77 -30.71
C GLY A 328 -3.16 -0.03 -32.01
N LEU A 329 -3.53 -1.30 -31.88
CA LEU A 329 -3.87 -2.17 -33.02
C LEU A 329 -5.08 -1.65 -33.83
N GLN A 330 -6.02 -0.95 -33.18
CA GLN A 330 -7.20 -0.38 -33.84
C GLN A 330 -6.91 0.91 -34.61
N ARG A 331 -6.00 1.76 -34.10
CA ARG A 331 -5.54 2.94 -34.84
C ARG A 331 -4.86 2.57 -36.15
N THR A 332 -4.30 1.37 -36.23
CA THR A 332 -3.71 0.83 -37.48
C THR A 332 -4.74 0.23 -38.43
N SER A 333 -6.01 -0.01 -37.98
CA SER A 333 -7.08 -0.66 -38.74
C SER A 333 -8.10 0.31 -39.37
N HIS A 334 -8.07 1.59 -39.04
CA HIS A 334 -8.94 2.61 -39.65
C HIS A 334 -8.08 3.57 -40.50
N PRO A 335 -8.25 3.60 -41.82
CA PRO A 335 -7.64 4.61 -42.64
C PRO A 335 -8.47 5.91 -42.59
N THR A 336 -8.37 6.67 -41.49
CA THR A 336 -8.73 8.08 -41.53
C THR A 336 -7.48 8.87 -41.93
N GLY A 337 -7.54 9.43 -43.14
CA GLY A 337 -6.46 10.06 -43.84
C GLY A 337 -5.80 11.25 -43.17
N GLU A 338 -4.89 10.98 -42.24
CA GLU A 338 -3.68 11.75 -42.03
C GLU A 338 -2.54 10.75 -42.01
N CYS A 339 -1.79 10.75 -43.13
CA CYS A 339 -0.60 9.97 -43.32
C CYS A 339 0.43 10.44 -42.27
N GLN A 340 0.47 9.78 -41.08
CA GLN A 340 1.65 9.91 -40.22
C GLN A 340 2.80 9.31 -41.03
N PRO A 341 3.92 10.04 -41.23
CA PRO A 341 5.07 9.50 -41.94
C PRO A 341 5.51 8.21 -41.25
N MET A 342 5.56 7.11 -42.02
CA MET A 342 6.15 5.86 -41.52
C MET A 342 7.57 6.17 -41.04
N PRO A 343 8.01 5.57 -39.90
CA PRO A 343 9.38 5.73 -39.45
C PRO A 343 10.34 5.43 -40.60
N ASN A 344 11.33 6.28 -40.79
CA ASN A 344 12.36 6.00 -41.79
C ASN A 344 13.08 4.71 -41.37
N PRO A 345 13.09 3.65 -42.20
CA PRO A 345 13.65 2.37 -41.80
C PRO A 345 15.17 2.39 -41.59
N ARG A 346 15.83 3.51 -41.83
CA ARG A 346 17.25 3.72 -41.56
C ARG A 346 17.52 4.47 -40.26
N ASP A 347 16.54 5.13 -39.68
CA ASP A 347 16.71 5.95 -38.48
C ASP A 347 16.66 5.08 -37.24
N VAL A 348 17.69 5.20 -36.41
CA VAL A 348 17.86 4.42 -35.17
C VAL A 348 18.20 5.36 -34.03
N PHE A 349 17.36 5.38 -33.02
CA PHE A 349 17.63 6.14 -31.79
C PHE A 349 18.61 5.39 -30.89
N VAL A 350 19.72 6.02 -30.48
CA VAL A 350 20.76 5.39 -29.66
C VAL A 350 20.76 5.95 -28.24
N ILE A 351 20.40 5.10 -27.29
CA ILE A 351 20.46 5.35 -25.86
C ILE A 351 21.83 4.92 -25.35
N HIS A 352 22.60 5.84 -24.73
CA HIS A 352 23.96 5.55 -24.30
C HIS A 352 24.36 6.32 -23.05
N GLY A 353 25.39 5.86 -22.34
CA GLY A 353 26.02 6.52 -21.21
C GLY A 353 27.06 7.56 -21.60
N ARG A 354 28.11 7.69 -20.79
CA ARG A 354 29.20 8.64 -20.99
C ARG A 354 30.46 8.04 -21.64
N ASP A 355 30.45 6.76 -21.97
CA ASP A 355 31.55 6.13 -22.70
C ASP A 355 31.55 6.54 -24.18
N ASP A 356 32.22 7.67 -24.44
CA ASP A 356 32.27 8.28 -25.77
C ASP A 356 33.05 7.41 -26.78
N GLN A 357 33.99 6.58 -26.33
CA GLN A 357 34.73 5.65 -27.18
C GLN A 357 33.81 4.53 -27.69
N ALA A 358 33.06 3.88 -26.79
CA ALA A 358 32.11 2.84 -27.17
C ALA A 358 30.97 3.41 -28.02
N ARG A 359 30.48 4.61 -27.69
CA ARG A 359 29.47 5.32 -28.49
C ARG A 359 29.93 5.53 -29.92
N ARG A 360 31.11 6.14 -30.13
CA ARG A 360 31.64 6.42 -31.48
C ARG A 360 31.85 5.16 -32.27
N ALA A 361 32.34 4.08 -31.66
CA ALA A 361 32.52 2.79 -32.29
C ALA A 361 31.19 2.22 -32.81
N LEU A 362 30.14 2.25 -31.96
CA LEU A 362 28.80 1.83 -32.35
C LEU A 362 28.22 2.71 -33.46
N TRP A 363 28.39 4.04 -33.36
CA TRP A 363 27.95 4.98 -34.41
C TRP A 363 28.54 4.66 -35.76
N SER A 364 29.86 4.52 -35.81
CA SER A 364 30.59 4.14 -37.05
C SER A 364 30.14 2.79 -37.61
N PHE A 365 29.81 1.83 -36.75
CA PHE A 365 29.27 0.55 -37.19
C PHE A 365 27.86 0.69 -37.78
N LEU A 366 26.95 1.42 -37.09
CA LEU A 366 25.59 1.65 -37.59
C LEU A 366 25.59 2.34 -38.95
N GLN A 367 26.45 3.35 -39.11
CA GLN A 367 26.65 4.02 -40.42
C GLN A 367 27.22 3.08 -41.47
N ALA A 368 28.12 2.17 -41.11
CA ALA A 368 28.69 1.20 -42.05
C ALA A 368 27.67 0.17 -42.57
N ILE A 369 26.56 -0.04 -41.84
CA ILE A 369 25.41 -0.85 -42.30
C ILE A 369 24.27 0.00 -42.88
N ASP A 370 24.58 1.25 -43.25
CA ASP A 370 23.68 2.22 -43.91
C ASP A 370 22.48 2.64 -43.04
N LEU A 371 22.68 2.72 -41.70
CA LEU A 371 21.72 3.26 -40.76
C LEU A 371 22.11 4.65 -40.29
N HIS A 372 21.14 5.45 -39.87
CA HIS A 372 21.31 6.79 -39.36
C HIS A 372 21.08 6.79 -37.83
N PRO A 373 22.15 6.66 -37.05
CA PRO A 373 22.01 6.77 -35.58
C PRO A 373 21.76 8.22 -35.20
N LEU A 374 20.74 8.44 -34.35
CA LEU A 374 20.33 9.71 -33.80
C LEU A 374 20.54 9.72 -32.30
N ASP A 375 20.97 10.85 -31.74
CA ASP A 375 21.14 11.02 -30.32
C ASP A 375 19.99 11.81 -29.66
N TRP A 376 20.08 11.97 -28.34
CA TRP A 376 19.05 12.65 -27.55
C TRP A 376 18.80 14.10 -28.00
N GLU A 377 19.86 14.86 -28.28
CA GLU A 377 19.75 16.27 -28.64
C GLU A 377 19.07 16.46 -30.01
N GLU A 378 19.30 15.56 -30.95
CA GLU A 378 18.63 15.57 -32.25
C GLU A 378 17.12 15.35 -32.10
N ILE A 379 16.72 14.40 -31.24
CA ILE A 379 15.30 14.14 -30.96
C ILE A 379 14.67 15.31 -30.19
N VAL A 380 15.38 15.93 -29.24
CA VAL A 380 14.90 17.14 -28.53
C VAL A 380 14.57 18.25 -29.54
N GLN A 381 15.46 18.49 -30.54
CA GLN A 381 15.19 19.46 -31.58
C GLN A 381 13.96 19.11 -32.43
N GLU A 382 13.75 17.84 -32.73
CA GLU A 382 12.56 17.38 -33.46
C GLU A 382 11.24 17.55 -32.70
N THR A 383 11.26 17.67 -31.35
CA THR A 383 10.05 17.96 -30.58
C THR A 383 9.53 19.38 -30.80
N GLY A 384 10.38 20.29 -31.30
CA GLY A 384 10.07 21.71 -31.47
C GLY A 384 9.88 22.47 -30.17
N ARG A 385 10.25 21.89 -29.02
CA ARG A 385 10.14 22.51 -27.68
C ARG A 385 11.53 22.79 -27.10
N PRO A 386 11.74 23.94 -26.44
CA PRO A 386 13.04 24.29 -25.86
C PRO A 386 13.41 23.45 -24.62
N SER A 387 12.42 22.84 -23.96
CA SER A 387 12.62 22.00 -22.77
C SER A 387 11.49 20.96 -22.66
N PRO A 388 11.45 19.94 -23.53
CA PRO A 388 10.45 18.90 -23.47
C PRO A 388 10.67 17.99 -22.25
N TYR A 389 9.60 17.37 -21.74
CA TYR A 389 9.74 16.30 -20.76
C TYR A 389 10.42 15.07 -21.40
N MET A 390 11.21 14.34 -20.59
CA MET A 390 11.91 13.12 -21.04
C MET A 390 10.96 12.13 -21.74
N GLY A 391 9.76 11.92 -21.21
CA GLY A 391 8.74 11.05 -21.82
C GLY A 391 8.31 11.51 -23.22
N GLU A 392 8.18 12.83 -23.45
CA GLU A 392 7.82 13.40 -24.76
C GLU A 392 8.93 13.20 -25.79
N VAL A 393 10.19 13.30 -25.37
CA VAL A 393 11.36 13.06 -26.24
C VAL A 393 11.40 11.59 -26.65
N LEU A 394 11.23 10.67 -25.70
CA LEU A 394 11.21 9.24 -25.99
C LEU A 394 10.00 8.84 -26.83
N GLU A 395 8.82 9.37 -26.54
CA GLU A 395 7.62 9.13 -27.36
C GLU A 395 7.86 9.61 -28.79
N LYS A 396 8.43 10.80 -28.98
CA LYS A 396 8.80 11.31 -30.29
C LYS A 396 9.81 10.40 -30.97
N ALA A 397 10.91 10.03 -30.28
CA ALA A 397 11.93 9.13 -30.81
C ALA A 397 11.34 7.83 -31.35
N PHE A 398 10.41 7.22 -30.61
CA PHE A 398 9.79 5.96 -31.03
C PHE A 398 8.77 6.11 -32.15
N HIS A 399 8.20 7.31 -32.34
CA HIS A 399 7.30 7.56 -33.48
C HIS A 399 8.06 7.84 -34.78
N THR A 400 9.23 8.48 -34.69
CA THR A 400 10.01 8.90 -35.86
C THR A 400 11.08 7.90 -36.28
N ASN A 401 11.62 7.11 -35.35
CA ASN A 401 12.70 6.17 -35.60
C ASN A 401 12.21 4.72 -35.73
N GLN A 402 12.88 3.95 -36.58
CA GLN A 402 12.53 2.53 -36.83
C GLN A 402 12.83 1.65 -35.60
N ALA A 403 13.97 1.87 -34.94
CA ALA A 403 14.39 1.08 -33.80
C ALA A 403 15.10 1.93 -32.73
N ALA A 404 15.18 1.40 -31.52
CA ALA A 404 16.04 1.90 -30.45
C ALA A 404 17.20 0.92 -30.22
N VAL A 405 18.41 1.44 -30.05
CA VAL A 405 19.59 0.69 -29.62
C VAL A 405 20.03 1.21 -28.27
N VAL A 406 20.07 0.32 -27.28
CA VAL A 406 20.56 0.64 -25.93
C VAL A 406 21.97 0.12 -25.80
N LEU A 407 22.93 1.05 -25.63
CA LEU A 407 24.33 0.73 -25.39
C LEU A 407 24.61 0.81 -23.88
N MET A 408 24.82 -0.33 -23.27
CA MET A 408 25.15 -0.48 -21.87
C MET A 408 26.65 -0.66 -21.69
N THR A 409 27.28 0.26 -20.97
CA THR A 409 28.71 0.27 -20.65
C THR A 409 28.91 0.43 -19.14
N PRO A 410 30.01 -0.04 -18.55
CA PRO A 410 30.32 0.09 -17.13
C PRO A 410 30.81 1.50 -16.81
N ASP A 411 29.89 2.48 -16.84
CA ASP A 411 30.21 3.90 -16.64
C ASP A 411 30.33 4.27 -15.15
N ASP A 412 29.52 3.65 -14.30
CA ASP A 412 29.47 3.88 -12.86
C ASP A 412 29.90 2.60 -12.11
N GLY A 413 30.42 2.74 -10.89
CA GLY A 413 30.71 1.61 -9.99
C GLY A 413 29.62 1.50 -8.92
N ALA A 414 29.15 0.29 -8.61
CA ALA A 414 28.15 0.06 -7.60
C ALA A 414 28.49 -1.14 -6.71
N ILE A 415 28.05 -1.05 -5.46
CA ILE A 415 28.18 -2.09 -4.45
C ILE A 415 26.96 -2.04 -3.52
N LEU A 416 26.46 -3.18 -3.09
CA LEU A 416 25.38 -3.20 -2.12
C LEU A 416 25.89 -2.76 -0.75
N HIS A 417 25.12 -1.93 -0.05
CA HIS A 417 25.48 -1.46 1.29
C HIS A 417 25.69 -2.66 2.23
N GLU A 418 26.73 -2.62 3.06
CA GLU A 418 27.16 -3.75 3.89
C GLU A 418 26.04 -4.34 4.76
N SER A 419 25.21 -3.49 5.36
CA SER A 419 24.07 -3.92 6.21
C SER A 419 22.94 -4.65 5.48
N LEU A 420 22.97 -4.67 4.14
CA LEU A 420 21.94 -5.30 3.30
C LEU A 420 22.45 -6.56 2.60
N ARG A 421 23.73 -6.93 2.82
CA ARG A 421 24.35 -8.12 2.21
C ARG A 421 23.98 -9.39 2.96
N ASP A 422 23.69 -10.45 2.20
CA ASP A 422 23.46 -11.79 2.73
C ASP A 422 24.65 -12.71 2.35
N LYS A 423 24.86 -13.78 3.11
CA LYS A 423 25.91 -14.79 2.83
C LYS A 423 25.68 -15.56 1.52
N SER A 424 24.44 -15.55 1.03
CA SER A 424 24.02 -16.15 -0.24
C SER A 424 24.14 -15.22 -1.44
N ASP A 425 24.53 -13.95 -1.23
CA ASP A 425 24.63 -12.97 -2.30
C ASP A 425 25.73 -13.32 -3.31
N ARG A 426 25.50 -12.95 -4.55
CA ARG A 426 26.49 -13.13 -5.61
C ARG A 426 27.66 -12.15 -5.42
N ALA A 427 28.84 -12.50 -5.95
CA ALA A 427 30.05 -11.71 -5.78
C ALA A 427 29.90 -10.23 -6.16
N PHE A 428 29.10 -9.92 -7.17
CA PHE A 428 28.87 -8.54 -7.60
C PHE A 428 28.01 -7.71 -6.62
N GLU A 429 27.36 -8.34 -5.63
CA GLU A 429 26.65 -7.61 -4.56
C GLU A 429 27.61 -7.15 -3.46
N SER A 430 28.70 -7.91 -3.22
CA SER A 430 29.67 -7.67 -2.16
C SER A 430 30.95 -6.97 -2.64
N GLN A 431 31.17 -6.87 -3.94
CA GLN A 431 32.34 -6.23 -4.56
C GLN A 431 31.91 -5.03 -5.40
N LEU A 432 32.75 -4.01 -5.46
CA LEU A 432 32.55 -2.87 -6.35
C LEU A 432 32.60 -3.35 -7.79
N THR A 433 31.50 -3.23 -8.50
CA THR A 433 31.32 -3.78 -9.87
C THR A 433 30.81 -2.70 -10.80
N GLY A 434 31.22 -2.77 -12.06
CA GLY A 434 30.76 -1.84 -13.11
C GLY A 434 29.24 -1.88 -13.26
N GLN A 435 28.61 -0.71 -13.31
CA GLN A 435 27.17 -0.54 -13.46
C GLN A 435 26.85 0.41 -14.60
N VAL A 436 25.80 0.09 -15.33
CA VAL A 436 25.21 1.00 -16.31
C VAL A 436 24.67 2.23 -15.58
N ARG A 437 24.83 3.41 -16.16
CA ARG A 437 24.29 4.65 -15.57
C ARG A 437 22.78 4.55 -15.34
N PRO A 438 22.27 5.05 -14.20
CA PRO A 438 20.84 5.00 -13.87
C PRO A 438 19.94 5.61 -14.96
N ASN A 439 20.36 6.68 -15.63
CA ASN A 439 19.58 7.29 -16.72
C ASN A 439 19.43 6.34 -17.91
N VAL A 440 20.51 5.66 -18.32
CA VAL A 440 20.46 4.66 -19.40
C VAL A 440 19.53 3.52 -19.05
N LEU A 441 19.52 3.07 -17.79
CA LEU A 441 18.59 2.04 -17.31
C LEU A 441 17.13 2.51 -17.34
N LEU A 442 16.87 3.75 -16.96
CA LEU A 442 15.53 4.33 -17.03
C LEU A 442 15.03 4.43 -18.46
N GLU A 443 15.87 4.97 -19.37
CA GLU A 443 15.56 5.12 -20.79
C GLU A 443 15.39 3.76 -21.47
N ALA A 444 16.24 2.78 -21.14
CA ALA A 444 16.12 1.40 -21.61
C ALA A 444 14.81 0.75 -21.17
N GLY A 445 14.41 0.95 -19.89
CA GLY A 445 13.14 0.47 -19.37
C GLY A 445 11.95 1.08 -20.10
N MET A 446 12.00 2.37 -20.45
CA MET A 446 10.97 3.05 -21.22
C MET A 446 10.93 2.53 -22.68
N ALA A 447 12.11 2.35 -23.32
CA ALA A 447 12.20 1.81 -24.66
C ALA A 447 11.61 0.39 -24.76
N LEU A 448 11.96 -0.47 -23.82
CA LEU A 448 11.44 -1.84 -23.72
C LEU A 448 9.95 -1.88 -23.40
N GLY A 449 9.45 -0.94 -22.60
CA GLY A 449 8.02 -0.81 -22.28
C GLY A 449 7.18 -0.31 -23.46
N LEU A 450 7.70 0.61 -24.26
CA LEU A 450 6.99 1.23 -25.38
C LEU A 450 7.13 0.43 -26.67
N GLN A 451 8.31 -0.13 -26.96
CA GLN A 451 8.61 -0.81 -28.23
C GLN A 451 9.58 -1.98 -28.09
N ARG A 452 9.20 -2.99 -27.33
CA ARG A 452 10.04 -4.17 -27.06
C ARG A 452 10.60 -4.83 -28.31
N ASP A 453 9.78 -5.00 -29.33
CA ASP A 453 10.15 -5.71 -30.55
C ASP A 453 11.08 -4.91 -31.47
N ARG A 454 11.25 -3.62 -31.22
CA ARG A 454 12.13 -2.70 -31.94
C ARG A 454 13.27 -2.15 -31.08
N THR A 455 13.49 -2.72 -29.91
CA THR A 455 14.58 -2.33 -28.99
C THR A 455 15.66 -3.40 -28.96
N VAL A 456 16.88 -3.01 -29.28
CA VAL A 456 18.06 -3.87 -29.27
C VAL A 456 18.99 -3.45 -28.15
N VAL A 457 19.27 -4.36 -27.21
CA VAL A 457 20.15 -4.10 -26.06
C VAL A 457 21.51 -4.72 -26.28
N ILE A 458 22.56 -3.90 -26.16
CA ILE A 458 23.98 -4.27 -26.36
C ILE A 458 24.71 -3.97 -25.04
N GLU A 459 25.41 -4.95 -24.50
CA GLU A 459 26.27 -4.82 -23.33
C GLU A 459 27.72 -4.95 -23.72
N ILE A 460 28.57 -4.02 -23.28
CA ILE A 460 30.03 -4.04 -23.46
C ILE A 460 30.70 -4.04 -22.08
N GLY A 461 31.63 -4.95 -21.88
CA GLY A 461 32.40 -5.07 -20.65
C GLY A 461 31.66 -5.82 -19.51
N MET A 462 32.26 -5.79 -18.32
CA MET A 462 31.72 -6.46 -17.14
C MET A 462 30.71 -5.56 -16.43
N LEU A 463 29.43 -5.94 -16.47
CA LEU A 463 28.35 -5.21 -15.85
C LEU A 463 27.71 -6.00 -14.73
N ARG A 464 27.30 -5.29 -13.67
CA ARG A 464 26.46 -5.85 -12.61
C ARG A 464 25.15 -6.34 -13.21
N SER A 465 24.83 -7.61 -12.96
CA SER A 465 23.61 -8.24 -13.49
C SER A 465 22.35 -7.56 -12.97
N ILE A 466 21.42 -7.28 -13.88
CA ILE A 466 20.10 -6.71 -13.58
C ILE A 466 19.09 -7.85 -13.73
N SER A 467 18.54 -8.33 -12.59
CA SER A 467 17.63 -9.48 -12.56
C SER A 467 16.40 -9.31 -13.45
N ASP A 468 15.88 -8.08 -13.54
CA ASP A 468 14.67 -7.77 -14.29
C ASP A 468 14.89 -7.74 -15.81
N LEU A 469 16.15 -7.65 -16.25
CA LEU A 469 16.54 -7.79 -17.64
C LEU A 469 16.89 -9.23 -18.04
N ALA A 470 16.95 -10.17 -17.10
CA ALA A 470 17.35 -11.56 -17.36
C ALA A 470 16.44 -12.31 -18.35
N GLY A 471 15.22 -11.81 -18.62
CA GLY A 471 14.30 -12.34 -19.64
C GLY A 471 14.47 -11.70 -21.03
N ILE A 472 15.37 -10.72 -21.18
CA ILE A 472 15.63 -10.01 -22.43
C ILE A 472 16.87 -10.61 -23.08
N ASN A 473 16.78 -10.89 -24.38
CA ASN A 473 17.89 -11.46 -25.13
C ASN A 473 18.90 -10.37 -25.50
N THR A 474 19.72 -9.98 -24.51
CA THR A 474 20.78 -8.97 -24.63
C THR A 474 21.96 -9.50 -25.48
N ILE A 475 22.58 -8.64 -26.25
CA ILE A 475 23.81 -8.96 -26.99
C ILE A 475 25.01 -8.58 -26.13
N HIS A 476 25.70 -9.57 -25.56
CA HIS A 476 27.00 -9.34 -24.94
C HIS A 476 28.03 -9.18 -26.05
N PHE A 477 28.50 -7.96 -26.22
CA PHE A 477 29.39 -7.60 -27.31
C PHE A 477 30.86 -7.74 -26.89
N ASP A 478 31.58 -8.59 -27.59
CA ASP A 478 32.97 -8.97 -27.33
C ASP A 478 33.97 -8.46 -28.37
N GLY A 479 33.56 -7.56 -29.26
CA GLY A 479 34.39 -7.01 -30.32
C GLY A 479 34.61 -7.97 -31.50
N THR A 480 33.90 -9.10 -31.55
CA THR A 480 34.07 -10.08 -32.66
C THR A 480 33.13 -9.82 -33.82
N VAL A 481 33.50 -10.33 -34.99
CA VAL A 481 32.65 -10.35 -36.19
C VAL A 481 31.31 -11.03 -35.93
N VAL A 482 31.29 -12.05 -35.08
CA VAL A 482 30.05 -12.76 -34.70
C VAL A 482 29.08 -11.85 -33.97
N SER A 483 29.59 -11.02 -33.09
CA SER A 483 28.77 -10.04 -32.36
C SER A 483 28.25 -8.93 -33.26
N LEU A 484 29.04 -8.46 -34.25
CA LEU A 484 28.57 -7.52 -35.28
C LEU A 484 27.45 -8.12 -36.12
N HIS A 485 27.57 -9.38 -36.54
CA HIS A 485 26.47 -10.10 -37.23
C HIS A 485 25.20 -10.19 -36.40
N LYS A 486 25.30 -10.48 -35.07
CA LYS A 486 24.14 -10.53 -34.17
C LYS A 486 23.43 -9.19 -34.12
N ILE A 487 24.17 -8.07 -33.97
CA ILE A 487 23.58 -6.73 -33.97
C ILE A 487 22.84 -6.45 -35.27
N ALA A 488 23.50 -6.69 -36.44
CA ALA A 488 22.89 -6.48 -37.74
C ALA A 488 21.62 -7.32 -37.96
N GLN A 489 21.61 -8.58 -37.50
CA GLN A 489 20.43 -9.46 -37.56
C GLN A 489 19.28 -8.93 -36.67
N ARG A 490 19.58 -8.46 -35.46
CA ARG A 490 18.56 -7.92 -34.55
C ARG A 490 17.95 -6.63 -35.07
N LEU A 491 18.76 -5.73 -35.64
CA LEU A 491 18.27 -4.50 -36.25
C LEU A 491 17.41 -4.81 -37.49
N ARG A 492 17.77 -5.83 -38.29
CA ARG A 492 16.93 -6.29 -39.41
C ARG A 492 15.61 -6.87 -38.91
N ALA A 493 15.61 -7.64 -37.81
CA ALA A 493 14.41 -8.17 -37.22
C ALA A 493 13.52 -7.05 -36.61
N ALA A 494 14.13 -5.95 -36.15
CA ALA A 494 13.43 -4.73 -35.71
C ALA A 494 12.87 -3.88 -36.87
N GLY A 495 13.03 -4.33 -38.12
CA GLY A 495 12.51 -3.68 -39.32
C GLY A 495 13.44 -2.64 -39.95
N CYS A 496 14.69 -2.52 -39.49
CA CYS A 496 15.66 -1.59 -40.08
C CYS A 496 16.13 -2.05 -41.46
N ALA A 497 16.35 -1.09 -42.35
CA ALA A 497 16.88 -1.32 -43.70
C ALA A 497 18.41 -1.53 -43.67
N VAL A 498 18.84 -2.60 -43.01
CA VAL A 498 20.27 -2.93 -42.81
C VAL A 498 20.93 -3.36 -44.09
N ASN A 499 21.95 -2.64 -44.53
CA ASN A 499 22.78 -2.98 -45.67
C ASN A 499 24.07 -3.69 -45.20
N THR A 500 24.21 -4.94 -45.58
CA THR A 500 25.41 -5.76 -45.31
C THR A 500 26.17 -6.13 -46.61
N THR A 501 26.04 -5.31 -47.64
CA THR A 501 26.77 -5.49 -48.88
C THR A 501 28.24 -5.04 -48.69
N GLY A 502 29.18 -5.86 -49.11
CA GLY A 502 30.61 -5.61 -48.88
C GLY A 502 31.10 -6.12 -47.51
N THR A 503 32.33 -5.77 -47.15
CA THR A 503 33.02 -6.24 -45.92
C THR A 503 33.35 -5.14 -44.94
N ASP A 504 33.17 -3.86 -45.31
CA ASP A 504 33.58 -2.73 -44.47
C ASP A 504 32.87 -2.68 -43.11
N TRP A 505 31.63 -3.14 -43.03
CA TRP A 505 30.86 -3.23 -41.79
C TRP A 505 31.38 -4.30 -40.82
N LEU A 506 32.21 -5.26 -41.31
CA LEU A 506 32.85 -6.30 -40.50
C LEU A 506 34.17 -5.86 -39.89
N ASP A 507 34.57 -4.61 -40.09
CA ASP A 507 35.78 -4.04 -39.51
C ASP A 507 35.69 -3.93 -37.98
N VAL A 508 36.26 -4.89 -37.29
CA VAL A 508 36.33 -4.95 -35.83
C VAL A 508 37.31 -3.95 -35.23
N SER A 509 38.16 -3.31 -36.06
CA SER A 509 39.13 -2.34 -35.55
C SER A 509 38.48 -1.13 -34.87
N ARG A 510 37.22 -0.82 -35.21
CA ARG A 510 36.40 0.22 -34.57
C ARG A 510 36.18 -0.05 -33.06
N PHE A 511 36.16 -1.30 -32.67
CA PHE A 511 35.88 -1.75 -31.31
C PHE A 511 37.14 -2.28 -30.60
N LYS A 512 38.29 -2.14 -31.26
CA LYS A 512 39.55 -2.56 -30.68
C LYS A 512 39.90 -1.61 -29.50
N ASP A 513 40.40 -2.20 -28.43
CA ASP A 513 40.94 -1.49 -27.29
C ASP A 513 39.91 -0.52 -26.60
N LEU A 514 38.62 -0.86 -26.62
CA LEU A 514 37.63 -0.11 -25.86
C LEU A 514 37.91 -0.23 -24.33
N ALA A 515 38.05 0.91 -23.67
CA ALA A 515 38.28 0.94 -22.24
C ALA A 515 37.15 0.25 -21.44
N ALA A 516 35.96 0.14 -22.01
CA ALA A 516 34.82 -0.56 -21.42
C ALA A 516 35.04 -2.06 -21.18
N TYR A 517 35.92 -2.74 -21.97
CA TYR A 517 36.17 -4.18 -21.81
C TYR A 517 36.83 -4.52 -20.48
N ASP A 518 37.79 -3.71 -20.03
CA ASP A 518 38.65 -3.99 -18.90
C ASP A 518 38.52 -2.94 -17.78
N ARG A 519 37.46 -2.11 -17.81
CA ARG A 519 37.26 -1.07 -16.82
C ARG A 519 37.04 -1.67 -15.44
N THR A 520 37.96 -1.35 -14.51
CA THR A 520 37.92 -1.76 -13.10
C THR A 520 37.43 -0.63 -12.23
N PHE A 521 36.84 -0.93 -11.07
CA PHE A 521 36.27 0.01 -10.12
C PHE A 521 36.84 -0.20 -8.73
#